data_8b07fa4efe59b6b0f0184b93e6b38ef0
#
_entry.id   8b07fa4efe59b6b0f0184b93e6b38ef0
#
_cell.length_a   1.000
_cell.length_b   1.000
_cell.length_c   1.000
_cell.angle_alpha   90.00
_cell.angle_beta   90.00
_cell.angle_gamma   90.00
#
_symmetry.space_group_name_H-M   'P 1'
#
loop_
_entity.id
_entity.type
_entity.pdbx_description
1 polymer ?
#
loop_
_entity_poly.entity_id
_entity_poly.type
_entity_poly.pdbx_seq_one_letter_code
_entity_poly.pdbx_strand_id
1 'polypeptide(L)'
;PNDILIKYKKISGILVEVSNNFCIIGIGLNVVSTPLKIDTGKETICLKEITNTKNLDLKDMSNSILKIFYKNYNIWINYSLKPFYEKINKILAYLNCTISFVYDNTTLSGKIVGINYLGNLKVLTFQNKFLYLSSSETIIYEGL
;
A
#
# COMPACT_ATOMS: atom_id res chain seq x y z
N PRO A 1 -3.83 -2.06 -1.73
CA PRO A 1 -2.37 -2.06 -1.96
C PRO A 1 -1.81 -0.64 -2.17
N ASN A 2 -2.66 0.33 -2.37
CA ASN A 2 -2.32 1.71 -2.73
C ASN A 2 -2.28 2.70 -1.55
N ASP A 3 -2.57 2.27 -0.34
CA ASP A 3 -2.50 3.09 0.87
C ASP A 3 -1.16 2.91 1.58
N ILE A 4 -0.56 4.00 2.03
CA ILE A 4 0.58 3.98 2.94
C ILE A 4 0.07 4.32 4.34
N LEU A 5 0.42 3.47 5.30
CA LEU A 5 -0.04 3.57 6.67
C LEU A 5 1.12 3.87 7.62
N ILE A 6 0.82 4.64 8.66
CA ILE A 6 1.66 4.80 9.85
C ILE A 6 0.80 4.47 11.07
N LYS A 7 1.24 3.48 11.85
CA LYS A 7 0.47 2.98 13.01
C LYS A 7 -1.00 2.66 12.64
N TYR A 8 -1.17 1.98 11.49
CA TYR A 8 -2.46 1.61 10.90
C TYR A 8 -3.36 2.78 10.45
N LYS A 9 -2.90 4.03 10.52
CA LYS A 9 -3.61 5.21 10.03
C LYS A 9 -3.08 5.61 8.65
N LYS A 10 -3.97 5.92 7.73
CA LYS A 10 -3.59 6.31 6.36
C LYS A 10 -2.95 7.68 6.33
N ILE A 11 -1.71 7.74 5.82
CA ILE A 11 -0.99 8.99 5.60
C ILE A 11 -0.92 9.37 4.13
N SER A 12 -0.94 8.39 3.23
CA SER A 12 -0.84 8.63 1.79
C SER A 12 -1.67 7.62 1.01
N GLY A 13 -2.15 8.03 -0.15
CA GLY A 13 -2.75 7.17 -1.15
C GLY A 13 -2.03 7.32 -2.49
N ILE A 14 -1.91 6.24 -3.23
CA ILE A 14 -1.29 6.21 -4.56
C ILE A 14 -2.32 5.70 -5.54
N LEU A 15 -2.54 6.45 -6.63
CA LEU A 15 -3.41 6.05 -7.73
C LEU A 15 -2.55 5.87 -8.98
N VAL A 16 -2.73 4.77 -9.67
CA VAL A 16 -2.06 4.50 -10.94
C VAL A 16 -3.12 4.29 -12.02
N GLU A 17 -3.08 5.13 -13.04
CA GLU A 17 -3.96 5.05 -14.19
C GLU A 17 -3.13 4.79 -15.45
N VAL A 18 -3.57 3.82 -16.25
CA VAL A 18 -2.91 3.47 -17.50
C VAL A 18 -3.83 3.84 -18.65
N SER A 19 -3.32 4.66 -19.57
CA SER A 19 -4.02 5.05 -20.79
C SER A 19 -3.10 4.89 -21.98
N ASN A 20 -3.46 4.02 -22.93
CA ASN A 20 -2.67 3.72 -24.14
C ASN A 20 -1.17 3.54 -23.88
N ASN A 21 -0.38 4.61 -24.02
CA ASN A 21 1.08 4.60 -23.91
C ASN A 21 1.58 5.34 -22.64
N PHE A 22 0.69 5.76 -21.74
CA PHE A 22 1.03 6.54 -20.57
C PHE A 22 0.64 5.83 -19.30
N CYS A 23 1.48 5.98 -18.28
CA CYS A 23 1.16 5.63 -16.91
C CYS A 23 1.16 6.92 -16.07
N ILE A 24 -0.01 7.27 -15.54
CA ILE A 24 -0.17 8.44 -14.67
C ILE A 24 -0.17 7.94 -13.23
N ILE A 25 0.73 8.49 -12.43
CA ILE A 25 0.85 8.14 -11.02
C ILE A 25 0.50 9.35 -10.17
N GLY A 26 -0.63 9.29 -9.49
CA GLY A 26 -1.05 10.27 -8.50
C GLY A 26 -0.60 9.86 -7.09
N ILE A 27 0.05 10.76 -6.37
CA ILE A 27 0.48 10.52 -4.98
C ILE A 27 -0.14 11.61 -4.11
N GLY A 28 -1.09 11.23 -3.26
CA GLY A 28 -1.66 12.10 -2.24
C GLY A 28 -0.98 11.87 -0.90
N LEU A 29 -0.43 12.91 -0.26
CA LEU A 29 0.23 12.84 1.03
C LEU A 29 -0.41 13.84 2.00
N ASN A 30 -0.85 13.37 3.16
CA ASN A 30 -1.36 14.22 4.22
C ASN A 30 -0.18 14.88 4.94
N VAL A 31 0.06 16.17 4.67
CA VAL A 31 1.23 16.88 5.22
C VAL A 31 0.85 17.65 6.48
N VAL A 32 -0.08 18.59 6.37
CA VAL A 32 -0.42 19.54 7.45
C VAL A 32 -1.71 19.16 8.17
N SER A 33 -2.67 18.60 7.44
CA SER A 33 -3.97 18.19 7.95
C SER A 33 -4.42 16.90 7.32
N THR A 34 -5.35 16.24 7.98
CA THR A 34 -6.07 15.09 7.44
C THR A 34 -7.33 15.55 6.72
N PRO A 35 -7.78 14.84 5.67
CA PRO A 35 -9.08 15.10 5.09
C PRO A 35 -10.17 14.93 6.17
N LEU A 36 -11.20 15.76 6.08
CA LEU A 36 -12.41 15.57 6.89
C LEU A 36 -12.89 14.14 6.69
N LYS A 37 -13.30 13.46 7.77
CA LYS A 37 -13.72 12.05 7.76
C LYS A 37 -14.66 11.80 6.57
N ILE A 38 -14.13 11.18 5.53
CA ILE A 38 -14.94 10.58 4.49
C ILE A 38 -15.29 9.20 5.02
N ASP A 39 -16.51 8.76 4.82
CA ASP A 39 -17.16 7.52 5.34
C ASP A 39 -16.45 6.20 5.01
N THR A 40 -15.14 6.18 4.86
CA THR A 40 -14.37 4.96 4.55
C THR A 40 -14.03 4.12 5.79
N GLY A 41 -14.41 4.57 6.99
CA GLY A 41 -14.09 3.86 8.25
C GLY A 41 -12.60 3.84 8.63
N LYS A 42 -11.70 4.30 7.77
CA LYS A 42 -10.25 4.29 8.02
C LYS A 42 -9.80 5.57 8.71
N GLU A 43 -9.07 5.42 9.80
CA GLU A 43 -8.41 6.55 10.43
C GLU A 43 -7.29 7.10 9.54
N THR A 44 -7.13 8.42 9.54
CA THR A 44 -6.10 9.13 8.81
C THR A 44 -5.14 9.85 9.77
N ILE A 45 -3.93 10.13 9.29
CA ILE A 45 -2.91 10.86 10.02
C ILE A 45 -2.16 11.77 9.06
N CYS A 46 -1.55 12.85 9.54
CA CYS A 46 -0.70 13.72 8.72
C CYS A 46 0.74 13.80 9.27
N LEU A 47 1.66 14.25 8.44
CA LEU A 47 3.08 14.36 8.82
C LEU A 47 3.28 15.30 10.01
N LYS A 48 2.53 16.40 10.07
CA LYS A 48 2.62 17.37 11.16
C LYS A 48 2.31 16.77 12.52
N GLU A 49 1.43 15.76 12.59
CA GLU A 49 1.08 15.06 13.84
C GLU A 49 2.18 14.12 14.34
N ILE A 50 3.02 13.63 13.45
CA ILE A 50 4.05 12.61 13.77
C ILE A 50 5.47 13.17 13.76
N THR A 51 5.66 14.37 13.23
CA THR A 51 6.95 15.06 13.22
C THR A 51 6.85 16.32 14.08
N ASN A 52 7.88 16.56 14.91
CA ASN A 52 7.96 17.83 15.66
C ASN A 52 8.45 19.01 14.79
N THR A 53 8.45 18.84 13.47
CA THR A 53 8.97 19.83 12.52
C THR A 53 7.94 20.92 12.31
N LYS A 54 8.28 22.16 12.66
CA LYS A 54 7.37 23.32 12.51
C LYS A 54 7.21 23.78 11.06
N ASN A 55 8.26 23.57 10.24
CA ASN A 55 8.27 24.00 8.84
C ASN A 55 8.48 22.75 7.94
N LEU A 56 7.42 22.36 7.22
CA LEU A 56 7.45 21.34 6.20
C LEU A 56 7.44 22.04 4.83
N ASP A 57 8.58 22.03 4.13
CA ASP A 57 8.67 22.57 2.77
C ASP A 57 8.10 21.53 1.79
N LEU A 58 6.95 21.87 1.19
CA LEU A 58 6.26 20.98 0.25
C LEU A 58 7.04 20.76 -1.04
N LYS A 59 7.81 21.78 -1.47
CA LYS A 59 8.63 21.71 -2.69
C LYS A 59 9.80 20.75 -2.48
N ASP A 60 10.49 20.85 -1.37
CA ASP A 60 11.60 19.95 -1.05
C ASP A 60 11.11 18.52 -0.82
N MET A 61 9.95 18.35 -0.22
CA MET A 61 9.33 17.03 -0.04
C MET A 61 8.97 16.40 -1.40
N SER A 62 8.31 17.14 -2.28
CA SER A 62 7.95 16.63 -3.61
C SER A 62 9.19 16.29 -4.45
N ASN A 63 10.21 17.13 -4.42
CA ASN A 63 11.48 16.86 -5.08
C ASN A 63 12.17 15.60 -4.53
N SER A 64 12.12 15.40 -3.23
CA SER A 64 12.68 14.20 -2.58
C SER A 64 11.93 12.93 -2.99
N ILE A 65 10.61 12.97 -3.03
CA ILE A 65 9.77 11.86 -3.49
C ILE A 65 10.10 11.53 -4.96
N LEU A 66 10.15 12.54 -5.84
CA LEU A 66 10.47 12.35 -7.25
C LEU A 66 11.87 11.75 -7.44
N LYS A 67 12.88 12.25 -6.73
CA LYS A 67 14.24 11.72 -6.79
C LYS A 67 14.31 10.25 -6.40
N ILE A 68 13.65 9.88 -5.31
CA ILE A 68 13.59 8.49 -4.84
C ILE A 68 12.79 7.62 -5.83
N PHE A 69 11.69 8.15 -6.37
CA PHE A 69 10.90 7.46 -7.37
C PHE A 69 11.73 7.14 -8.61
N TYR A 70 12.41 8.11 -9.22
CA TYR A 70 13.23 7.87 -10.41
C TYR A 70 14.34 6.86 -10.17
N LYS A 71 15.01 6.94 -9.02
CA LYS A 71 16.03 5.96 -8.64
C LYS A 71 15.45 4.55 -8.61
N ASN A 72 14.33 4.36 -7.93
CA ASN A 72 13.71 3.06 -7.76
C ASN A 72 13.04 2.57 -9.06
N TYR A 73 12.48 3.47 -9.87
CA TYR A 73 11.90 3.17 -11.15
C TYR A 73 12.94 2.56 -12.12
N ASN A 74 14.14 3.14 -12.19
CA ASN A 74 15.22 2.59 -12.99
C ASN A 74 15.66 1.19 -12.53
N ILE A 75 15.64 0.92 -11.23
CA ILE A 75 15.90 -0.41 -10.69
C ILE A 75 14.76 -1.37 -11.07
N TRP A 76 13.51 -0.91 -10.93
CA TRP A 76 12.33 -1.72 -11.22
C TRP A 76 12.23 -2.12 -12.70
N ILE A 77 12.52 -1.22 -13.63
CA ILE A 77 12.53 -1.53 -15.08
C ILE A 77 13.49 -2.68 -15.39
N ASN A 78 14.67 -2.70 -14.77
CA ASN A 78 15.70 -3.68 -15.07
C ASN A 78 15.54 -5.00 -14.31
N TYR A 79 14.98 -4.96 -13.11
CA TYR A 79 14.96 -6.10 -12.19
C TYR A 79 13.58 -6.45 -11.64
N SER A 80 12.52 -5.77 -12.12
CA SER A 80 11.14 -5.91 -11.63
C SER A 80 11.05 -5.72 -10.11
N LEU A 81 10.18 -6.47 -9.43
CA LEU A 81 9.96 -6.35 -7.99
C LEU A 81 11.07 -7.00 -7.14
N LYS A 82 11.92 -7.82 -7.73
CA LYS A 82 12.90 -8.66 -7.01
C LYS A 82 13.79 -7.89 -6.01
N PRO A 83 14.38 -6.72 -6.33
CA PRO A 83 15.22 -5.97 -5.38
C PRO A 83 14.44 -5.36 -4.21
N PHE A 84 13.12 -5.22 -4.33
CA PHE A 84 12.25 -4.59 -3.34
C PHE A 84 11.49 -5.62 -2.48
N TYR A 85 11.46 -6.88 -2.90
CA TYR A 85 10.63 -7.95 -2.36
C TYR A 85 10.74 -8.10 -0.84
N GLU A 86 11.96 -8.26 -0.32
CA GLU A 86 12.16 -8.44 1.11
C GLU A 86 11.74 -7.20 1.92
N LYS A 87 12.08 -6.01 1.40
CA LYS A 87 11.73 -4.75 2.06
C LYS A 87 10.22 -4.58 2.12
N ILE A 88 9.51 -4.86 1.03
CA ILE A 88 8.05 -4.76 0.99
C ILE A 88 7.42 -5.74 1.98
N ASN A 89 7.87 -7.00 1.99
CA ASN A 89 7.33 -7.98 2.93
C ASN A 89 7.56 -7.61 4.40
N LYS A 90 8.67 -6.92 4.72
CA LYS A 90 8.95 -6.45 6.10
C LYS A 90 8.03 -5.32 6.56
N ILE A 91 7.56 -4.47 5.62
CA ILE A 91 6.73 -3.30 5.94
C ILE A 91 5.27 -3.46 5.54
N LEU A 92 4.90 -4.65 5.06
CA LEU A 92 3.54 -4.93 4.62
C LEU A 92 2.58 -4.76 5.79
N ALA A 93 1.59 -3.87 5.61
CA ALA A 93 0.53 -3.70 6.59
C ALA A 93 -0.26 -5.00 6.77
N TYR A 94 -0.74 -5.22 7.99
CA TYR A 94 -1.54 -6.39 8.35
C TYR A 94 -0.84 -7.74 8.13
N LEU A 95 0.48 -7.76 8.02
CA LEU A 95 1.24 -9.02 7.97
C LEU A 95 0.89 -9.86 9.22
N ASN A 96 0.61 -11.13 9.00
CA ASN A 96 0.16 -12.10 10.00
C ASN A 96 -1.28 -11.89 10.54
N CYS A 97 -2.03 -10.90 10.05
CA CYS A 97 -3.45 -10.77 10.37
C CYS A 97 -4.30 -11.71 9.51
N THR A 98 -5.42 -12.14 10.08
CA THR A 98 -6.45 -12.87 9.35
C THR A 98 -7.34 -11.89 8.60
N ILE A 99 -7.68 -12.22 7.38
CA ILE A 99 -8.61 -11.47 6.53
C ILE A 99 -9.64 -12.42 5.94
N SER A 100 -10.83 -11.88 5.64
CA SER A 100 -11.81 -12.51 4.77
C SER A 100 -11.74 -11.88 3.38
N PHE A 101 -11.87 -12.65 2.34
CA PHE A 101 -11.78 -12.20 0.94
C PHE A 101 -12.66 -13.03 0.04
N VAL A 102 -13.06 -12.44 -1.09
CA VAL A 102 -13.82 -13.16 -2.13
C VAL A 102 -12.83 -13.70 -3.17
N TYR A 103 -12.89 -14.99 -3.38
CA TYR A 103 -12.08 -15.71 -4.38
C TYR A 103 -12.97 -16.72 -5.11
N ASP A 104 -13.03 -16.65 -6.45
CA ASP A 104 -13.91 -17.46 -7.29
C ASP A 104 -15.37 -17.46 -6.78
N ASN A 105 -15.92 -16.26 -6.51
CA ASN A 105 -17.27 -16.05 -5.98
C ASN A 105 -17.54 -16.73 -4.61
N THR A 106 -16.51 -17.16 -3.92
CA THR A 106 -16.61 -17.77 -2.60
C THR A 106 -15.89 -16.92 -1.56
N THR A 107 -16.52 -16.69 -0.41
CA THR A 107 -15.88 -16.03 0.70
C THR A 107 -14.97 -17.01 1.43
N LEU A 108 -13.70 -16.70 1.48
CA LEU A 108 -12.67 -17.46 2.17
C LEU A 108 -12.01 -16.61 3.24
N SER A 109 -11.36 -17.25 4.19
CA SER A 109 -10.54 -16.59 5.21
C SER A 109 -9.15 -17.18 5.25
N GLY A 110 -8.17 -16.34 5.58
CA GLY A 110 -6.79 -16.76 5.69
C GLY A 110 -5.88 -15.68 6.24
N LYS A 111 -4.64 -16.06 6.51
CA LYS A 111 -3.63 -15.19 7.12
C LYS A 111 -2.75 -14.56 6.03
N ILE A 112 -2.56 -13.25 6.08
CA ILE A 112 -1.60 -12.55 5.22
C ILE A 112 -0.18 -13.00 5.59
N VAL A 113 0.57 -13.55 4.62
CA VAL A 113 1.92 -14.04 4.84
C VAL A 113 2.97 -13.36 3.96
N GLY A 114 2.57 -12.38 3.16
CA GLY A 114 3.47 -11.59 2.32
C GLY A 114 2.88 -11.26 0.97
N ILE A 115 3.76 -10.98 0.01
CA ILE A 115 3.45 -10.85 -1.41
C ILE A 115 4.25 -11.87 -2.21
N ASN A 116 3.89 -12.10 -3.47
CA ASN A 116 4.75 -12.83 -4.42
C ASN A 116 5.60 -11.85 -5.27
N TYR A 117 6.43 -12.37 -6.16
CA TYR A 117 7.27 -11.57 -7.05
C TYR A 117 6.50 -10.78 -8.11
N LEU A 118 5.22 -11.07 -8.30
CA LEU A 118 4.31 -10.30 -9.18
C LEU A 118 3.57 -9.19 -8.42
N GLY A 119 3.75 -9.11 -7.10
CA GLY A 119 3.06 -8.13 -6.25
C GLY A 119 1.69 -8.58 -5.73
N ASN A 120 1.26 -9.81 -6.03
CA ASN A 120 0.01 -10.34 -5.52
C ASN A 120 0.13 -10.65 -4.03
N LEU A 121 -0.93 -10.36 -3.27
CA LEU A 121 -0.98 -10.66 -1.84
C LEU A 121 -1.01 -12.16 -1.62
N LYS A 122 -0.07 -12.67 -0.83
CA LYS A 122 0.02 -14.09 -0.47
C LYS A 122 -0.72 -14.35 0.83
N VAL A 123 -1.72 -15.22 0.76
CA VAL A 123 -2.56 -15.59 1.91
C VAL A 123 -2.46 -17.09 2.15
N LEU A 124 -2.27 -17.47 3.41
CA LEU A 124 -2.33 -18.86 3.86
C LEU A 124 -3.75 -19.11 4.40
N THR A 125 -4.51 -19.96 3.73
CA THR A 125 -5.86 -20.36 4.15
C THR A 125 -5.82 -21.28 5.36
N PHE A 126 -6.94 -21.44 6.08
CA PHE A 126 -7.06 -22.42 7.17
C PHE A 126 -6.93 -23.88 6.73
N GLN A 127 -7.03 -24.14 5.43
CA GLN A 127 -6.77 -25.46 4.83
C GLN A 127 -5.31 -25.69 4.47
N ASN A 128 -4.39 -24.82 4.96
CA ASN A 128 -2.95 -24.84 4.66
C ASN A 128 -2.61 -24.70 3.17
N LYS A 129 -3.44 -24.00 2.40
CA LYS A 129 -3.18 -23.68 0.99
C LYS A 129 -2.76 -22.23 0.84
N PHE A 130 -1.77 -21.97 -0.03
CA PHE A 130 -1.43 -20.61 -0.42
C PHE A 130 -2.32 -20.15 -1.57
N LEU A 131 -2.94 -18.99 -1.41
CA LEU A 131 -3.62 -18.25 -2.46
C LEU A 131 -2.89 -16.94 -2.74
N TYR A 132 -3.01 -16.45 -3.96
CA TYR A 132 -2.38 -15.22 -4.41
C TYR A 132 -3.47 -14.30 -4.94
N LEU A 133 -3.78 -13.25 -4.16
CA LEU A 133 -4.85 -12.31 -4.47
C LEU A 133 -4.30 -11.15 -5.28
N SER A 134 -4.92 -10.86 -6.42
CA SER A 134 -4.65 -9.68 -7.23
C SER A 134 -5.39 -8.45 -6.66
N SER A 135 -5.21 -7.29 -7.28
CA SER A 135 -5.91 -6.07 -6.87
C SER A 135 -7.41 -6.08 -7.18
N SER A 136 -7.89 -7.06 -7.93
CA SER A 136 -9.30 -7.21 -8.28
C SER A 136 -10.13 -7.97 -7.24
N GLU A 137 -9.50 -8.74 -6.36
CA GLU A 137 -10.21 -9.45 -5.30
C GLU A 137 -10.62 -8.48 -4.18
N THR A 138 -11.84 -8.66 -3.71
CA THR A 138 -12.37 -7.88 -2.60
C THR A 138 -11.86 -8.43 -1.27
N ILE A 139 -11.17 -7.60 -0.50
CA ILE A 139 -10.71 -7.94 0.84
C ILE A 139 -11.66 -7.30 1.85
N ILE A 140 -12.16 -8.11 2.76
CA ILE A 140 -13.01 -7.70 3.88
C ILE A 140 -12.14 -7.80 5.14
N TYR A 141 -11.91 -6.68 5.80
CA TYR A 141 -11.17 -6.67 7.07
C TYR A 141 -12.16 -6.91 8.21
N GLU A 142 -12.04 -8.04 8.90
CA GLU A 142 -12.80 -8.33 10.10
C GLU A 142 -12.03 -7.83 11.32
N GLY A 143 -12.54 -6.78 11.95
CA GLY A 143 -12.13 -6.40 13.31
C GLY A 143 -10.73 -5.83 13.47
N LEU A 144 -10.36 -4.84 12.68
CA LEU A 144 -9.16 -4.00 12.88
C LEU A 144 -9.54 -2.61 13.36
#